data_0f36be43ef9abe336c08f9192ffc7278
#
_entry.id   0f36be43ef9abe336c08f9192ffc7278
#
_cell.length_a   1.000
_cell.length_b   1.000
_cell.length_c   1.000
_cell.angle_alpha   90.00
_cell.angle_beta   90.00
_cell.angle_gamma   90.00
#
_symmetry.space_group_name_H-M   'P 1'
#
loop_
_entity.id
_entity.type
_entity.pdbx_description
1 polymer ?
#
loop_
_entity_poly.entity_id
_entity_poly.type
_entity_poly.pdbx_seq_one_letter_code
_entity_poly.pdbx_strand_id
1 'polypeptide(L)'
;VINYDDQSGLTDTVTSGGGEYANRTLYVHRNSINKLRSERFTKLLQAVQELEQVMSSQFLDIEFALDENLTPYLLQVRAITTQPNWNRAVSKRIDSTLKGVQSFVENRFKRIEKVYGKTTLFGQMPDWNPVEMIGRSPRALATSLYQILITDNVWSRARKMMGYAIPTNQPLMVTLAGQPFIDTRLSFHSYLPKTVSPIISEKLVNHWVEHLRHSPELHDKIEFEVAITTYSFDIDEKIEKLIGDSLSAVEKSEFKQAHLEQTKQLIKGDGSGSIGQALDNINALSRKQRENGGLKQDISSLFNMVDNCIQLGTIPFSILARHGFIARTILLSLKHRAILTNDEVNQIQASVKTVASDLVDDMHSLQLGELSNSDFMERYGHLRPGTYDIMSHRYDQMSNLSDGLVSSHLEQCVDFFKLSKKQQRQINQLLDEDGFEDFNANDLLNYVNEAIVGREYGKFVFT
;
A
#
# COMPACT_ATOMS: atom_id res chain seq x y z
N VAL A 1 10.67 7.81 -23.28
CA VAL A 1 9.84 7.93 -22.06
C VAL A 1 8.67 8.82 -22.39
N ILE A 2 7.46 8.42 -22.01
CA ILE A 2 6.23 9.18 -22.23
C ILE A 2 5.61 9.45 -20.87
N ASN A 3 5.45 10.73 -20.52
CA ASN A 3 4.66 11.15 -19.36
C ASN A 3 3.30 11.64 -19.85
N TYR A 4 2.21 11.25 -19.23
CA TYR A 4 0.87 11.61 -19.68
C TYR A 4 -0.14 11.64 -18.54
N ASP A 5 -1.20 12.43 -18.76
CA ASP A 5 -2.41 12.45 -17.94
C ASP A 5 -3.62 12.16 -18.84
N ASP A 6 -4.40 11.17 -18.48
CA ASP A 6 -5.63 10.79 -19.19
C ASP A 6 -6.86 10.78 -18.27
N GLN A 7 -6.77 11.41 -17.10
CA GLN A 7 -7.83 11.40 -16.09
C GLN A 7 -8.32 12.78 -15.67
N SER A 8 -7.40 13.74 -15.44
CA SER A 8 -7.79 15.04 -14.88
C SER A 8 -8.46 15.96 -15.89
N GLY A 9 -8.19 15.79 -17.20
CA GLY A 9 -8.62 16.73 -18.23
C GLY A 9 -7.92 18.10 -18.20
N LEU A 10 -6.90 18.25 -17.33
CA LEU A 10 -6.12 19.46 -17.21
C LEU A 10 -4.90 19.40 -18.16
N THR A 11 -4.43 20.55 -18.61
CA THR A 11 -3.34 20.66 -19.60
C THR A 11 -1.96 20.85 -19.00
N ASP A 12 -1.88 21.14 -17.71
CA ASP A 12 -0.66 21.52 -17.00
C ASP A 12 -0.15 20.46 -15.99
N THR A 13 -0.91 19.40 -15.72
CA THR A 13 -0.59 18.39 -14.73
C THR A 13 0.73 17.68 -14.95
N VAL A 14 1.08 17.38 -16.22
CA VAL A 14 2.33 16.71 -16.56
C VAL A 14 3.53 17.67 -16.43
N THR A 15 3.36 18.95 -16.80
CA THR A 15 4.43 19.95 -16.80
C THR A 15 4.67 20.58 -15.44
N SER A 16 3.63 20.77 -14.64
CA SER A 16 3.72 21.34 -13.29
C SER A 16 4.29 20.36 -12.26
N GLY A 17 4.25 19.06 -12.56
CA GLY A 17 4.69 18.01 -11.62
C GLY A 17 3.84 17.89 -10.34
N GLY A 18 2.72 18.61 -10.30
CA GLY A 18 1.82 18.66 -9.15
C GLY A 18 0.56 17.82 -9.34
N GLY A 19 0.30 16.89 -8.43
CA GLY A 19 -0.94 16.10 -8.37
C GLY A 19 -0.75 14.60 -8.57
N GLU A 20 -1.70 13.83 -8.10
CA GLU A 20 -1.72 12.36 -8.15
C GLU A 20 -1.66 11.79 -9.58
N TYR A 21 -2.12 12.57 -10.57
CA TYR A 21 -2.25 12.14 -11.97
C TYR A 21 -1.05 12.49 -12.86
N ALA A 22 -0.18 13.38 -12.40
CA ALA A 22 1.00 13.84 -13.15
C ALA A 22 2.10 12.79 -13.37
N ASN A 23 1.97 11.60 -12.75
CA ASN A 23 3.04 10.60 -12.67
C ASN A 23 2.84 9.36 -13.54
N ARG A 24 1.92 9.35 -14.49
CA ARG A 24 1.81 8.22 -15.42
C ARG A 24 2.96 8.27 -16.42
N THR A 25 3.84 7.29 -16.30
CA THR A 25 5.04 7.20 -17.13
C THR A 25 5.08 5.86 -17.84
N LEU A 26 5.19 5.90 -19.16
CA LEU A 26 5.42 4.74 -20.00
C LEU A 26 6.85 4.75 -20.52
N TYR A 27 7.58 3.67 -20.29
CA TYR A 27 8.90 3.43 -20.85
C TYR A 27 8.77 2.50 -22.05
N VAL A 28 9.19 2.96 -23.23
CA VAL A 28 9.18 2.15 -24.46
C VAL A 28 10.58 2.06 -25.01
N HIS A 29 11.08 0.84 -25.15
CA HIS A 29 12.33 0.61 -25.85
C HIS A 29 12.11 0.71 -27.38
N ARG A 30 13.00 1.41 -28.11
CA ARG A 30 12.85 1.66 -29.54
C ARG A 30 12.59 0.40 -30.37
N ASN A 31 13.29 -0.68 -30.07
CA ASN A 31 13.12 -1.96 -30.77
C ASN A 31 11.79 -2.68 -30.43
N SER A 32 11.01 -2.16 -29.50
CA SER A 32 9.73 -2.73 -29.05
C SER A 32 8.52 -1.93 -29.48
N ILE A 33 8.68 -0.85 -30.22
CA ILE A 33 7.58 0.01 -30.69
C ILE A 33 6.55 -0.81 -31.46
N ASN A 34 6.98 -1.69 -32.35
CA ASN A 34 6.09 -2.54 -33.16
C ASN A 34 5.38 -3.66 -32.37
N LYS A 35 5.72 -3.83 -31.07
CA LYS A 35 5.11 -4.82 -30.17
C LYS A 35 4.13 -4.17 -29.18
N LEU A 36 3.96 -2.87 -29.25
CA LEU A 36 3.02 -2.16 -28.39
C LEU A 36 1.58 -2.57 -28.71
N ARG A 37 0.82 -2.86 -27.65
CA ARG A 37 -0.60 -3.22 -27.74
C ARG A 37 -1.53 -2.01 -27.69
N SER A 38 -1.01 -0.85 -27.27
CA SER A 38 -1.79 0.37 -27.11
C SER A 38 -1.81 1.15 -28.43
N GLU A 39 -2.99 1.27 -29.04
CA GLU A 39 -3.17 2.07 -30.25
C GLU A 39 -2.79 3.52 -30.04
N ARG A 40 -3.16 4.10 -28.89
CA ARG A 40 -2.81 5.46 -28.45
C ARG A 40 -1.31 5.75 -28.60
N PHE A 41 -0.50 4.92 -27.97
CA PHE A 41 0.95 5.12 -27.95
C PHE A 41 1.63 4.65 -29.24
N THR A 42 1.04 3.76 -30.01
CA THR A 42 1.54 3.40 -31.32
C THR A 42 1.42 4.57 -32.30
N LYS A 43 0.26 5.23 -32.38
CA LYS A 43 0.06 6.44 -33.20
C LYS A 43 1.01 7.56 -32.80
N LEU A 44 1.13 7.83 -31.49
CA LEU A 44 2.05 8.83 -30.98
C LEU A 44 3.51 8.54 -31.38
N LEU A 45 3.97 7.31 -31.18
CA LEU A 45 5.37 6.96 -31.48
C LEU A 45 5.67 6.92 -32.97
N GLN A 46 4.70 6.68 -33.84
CA GLN A 46 4.81 6.86 -35.27
C GLN A 46 5.05 8.34 -35.61
N ALA A 47 4.25 9.25 -35.03
CA ALA A 47 4.46 10.68 -35.20
C ALA A 47 5.84 11.15 -34.69
N VAL A 48 6.29 10.60 -33.54
CA VAL A 48 7.64 10.88 -33.03
C VAL A 48 8.71 10.40 -33.97
N GLN A 49 8.58 9.25 -34.63
CA GLN A 49 9.55 8.75 -35.61
C GLN A 49 9.61 9.64 -36.85
N GLU A 50 8.49 10.18 -37.31
CA GLU A 50 8.45 11.18 -38.38
C GLU A 50 9.20 12.46 -38.00
N LEU A 51 8.94 12.96 -36.76
CA LEU A 51 9.65 14.13 -36.24
C LEU A 51 11.16 13.91 -36.13
N GLU A 52 11.59 12.73 -35.70
CA GLU A 52 13.01 12.38 -35.65
C GLU A 52 13.68 12.42 -37.02
N GLN A 53 12.95 12.00 -38.06
CA GLN A 53 13.45 12.08 -39.46
C GLN A 53 13.52 13.52 -39.92
N VAL A 54 12.46 14.32 -39.72
CA VAL A 54 12.41 15.74 -40.14
C VAL A 54 13.48 16.55 -39.43
N MET A 55 13.65 16.36 -38.13
CA MET A 55 14.62 17.06 -37.29
C MET A 55 16.04 16.49 -37.41
N SER A 56 16.23 15.39 -38.12
CA SER A 56 17.51 14.66 -38.23
C SER A 56 18.14 14.39 -36.86
N SER A 57 17.33 14.19 -35.84
CA SER A 57 17.75 13.96 -34.44
C SER A 57 16.88 12.92 -33.75
N GLN A 58 17.51 12.01 -32.99
CA GLN A 58 16.82 11.04 -32.13
C GLN A 58 16.66 11.54 -30.70
N PHE A 59 17.12 12.72 -30.38
CA PHE A 59 17.13 13.32 -29.05
C PHE A 59 16.20 14.54 -29.08
N LEU A 60 14.89 14.24 -28.92
CA LEU A 60 13.84 15.25 -28.94
C LEU A 60 13.07 15.19 -27.60
N ASP A 61 12.78 16.37 -27.08
CA ASP A 61 11.81 16.62 -26.05
C ASP A 61 10.55 17.16 -26.75
N ILE A 62 9.43 16.45 -26.56
CA ILE A 62 8.20 16.67 -27.34
C ILE A 62 7.03 16.84 -26.37
N GLU A 63 6.31 17.94 -26.50
CA GLU A 63 5.03 18.14 -25.87
C GLU A 63 3.92 17.84 -26.88
N PHE A 64 2.92 17.07 -26.46
CA PHE A 64 1.84 16.60 -27.33
C PHE A 64 0.49 16.55 -26.60
N ALA A 65 -0.58 16.57 -27.39
CA ALA A 65 -1.93 16.23 -26.93
C ALA A 65 -2.53 15.14 -27.81
N LEU A 66 -3.50 14.41 -27.30
CA LEU A 66 -4.30 13.45 -28.06
C LEU A 66 -5.77 13.86 -27.96
N ASP A 67 -6.49 13.82 -29.09
CA ASP A 67 -7.93 14.00 -29.09
C ASP A 67 -8.67 12.69 -28.75
N GLU A 68 -9.99 12.72 -28.73
CA GLU A 68 -10.87 11.57 -28.48
C GLU A 68 -10.68 10.42 -29.48
N ASN A 69 -10.18 10.73 -30.70
CA ASN A 69 -9.89 9.76 -31.75
C ASN A 69 -8.45 9.23 -31.68
N LEU A 70 -7.72 9.60 -30.62
CA LEU A 70 -6.29 9.28 -30.42
C LEU A 70 -5.38 9.86 -31.49
N THR A 71 -5.78 10.97 -32.11
CA THR A 71 -4.95 11.71 -33.08
C THR A 71 -3.91 12.53 -32.31
N PRO A 72 -2.60 12.37 -32.58
CA PRO A 72 -1.57 13.13 -31.90
C PRO A 72 -1.46 14.55 -32.49
N TYR A 73 -1.48 15.52 -31.59
CA TYR A 73 -1.20 16.94 -31.90
C TYR A 73 0.11 17.34 -31.29
N LEU A 74 1.01 17.84 -32.11
CA LEU A 74 2.29 18.37 -31.68
C LEU A 74 2.10 19.77 -31.12
N LEU A 75 2.49 19.99 -29.87
CA LEU A 75 2.43 21.29 -29.22
C LEU A 75 3.80 21.95 -29.19
N GLN A 76 4.86 21.20 -28.88
CA GLN A 76 6.23 21.70 -28.87
C GLN A 76 7.24 20.62 -29.20
N VAL A 77 8.32 20.97 -29.87
CA VAL A 77 9.50 20.12 -30.08
C VAL A 77 10.76 20.90 -29.75
N ARG A 78 11.63 20.30 -28.95
CA ARG A 78 12.95 20.82 -28.60
C ARG A 78 14.01 19.77 -28.86
N ALA A 79 15.16 20.16 -29.38
CA ALA A 79 16.31 19.27 -29.39
C ALA A 79 16.92 19.16 -27.99
N ILE A 80 17.13 17.94 -27.53
CA ILE A 80 17.85 17.69 -26.26
C ILE A 80 19.34 17.98 -26.53
N THR A 81 19.88 19.00 -25.90
CA THR A 81 21.26 19.46 -26.09
C THR A 81 22.30 18.60 -25.36
N THR A 82 21.88 17.87 -24.32
CA THR A 82 22.74 16.91 -23.64
C THR A 82 22.67 15.57 -24.37
N GLN A 83 23.73 15.23 -25.11
CA GLN A 83 23.82 13.90 -25.72
C GLN A 83 23.97 12.83 -24.64
N PRO A 84 23.04 11.89 -24.50
CA PRO A 84 23.25 10.74 -23.66
C PRO A 84 24.47 9.95 -24.19
N ASN A 85 25.36 9.58 -23.30
CA ASN A 85 26.54 8.77 -23.67
C ASN A 85 26.08 7.33 -24.01
N TRP A 86 25.59 7.11 -25.23
CA TRP A 86 25.11 5.80 -25.70
C TRP A 86 26.28 4.87 -25.92
N ASN A 87 26.55 4.06 -24.89
CA ASN A 87 27.51 2.98 -25.02
C ASN A 87 26.81 1.74 -25.60
N ARG A 88 27.33 1.21 -26.73
CA ARG A 88 26.83 -0.07 -27.33
C ARG A 88 26.80 -1.23 -26.36
N ALA A 89 27.68 -1.23 -25.35
CA ALA A 89 27.67 -2.23 -24.29
C ALA A 89 26.41 -2.11 -23.41
N VAL A 90 25.92 -0.90 -23.15
CA VAL A 90 24.68 -0.65 -22.41
C VAL A 90 23.48 -1.18 -23.18
N SER A 91 23.38 -0.91 -24.49
CA SER A 91 22.26 -1.41 -25.30
C SER A 91 22.21 -2.96 -25.32
N LYS A 92 23.35 -3.62 -25.51
CA LYS A 92 23.43 -5.09 -25.44
C LYS A 92 23.03 -5.63 -24.08
N ARG A 93 23.41 -4.95 -23.00
CA ARG A 93 23.06 -5.32 -21.63
C ARG A 93 21.56 -5.15 -21.36
N ILE A 94 20.95 -4.08 -21.87
CA ILE A 94 19.51 -3.85 -21.81
C ILE A 94 18.76 -4.97 -22.53
N ASP A 95 19.13 -5.27 -23.77
CA ASP A 95 18.49 -6.35 -24.56
C ASP A 95 18.57 -7.70 -23.86
N SER A 96 19.74 -8.03 -23.30
CA SER A 96 19.92 -9.26 -22.53
C SER A 96 19.05 -9.29 -21.27
N THR A 97 18.98 -8.16 -20.52
CA THR A 97 18.18 -8.02 -19.33
C THR A 97 16.69 -8.16 -19.65
N LEU A 98 16.21 -7.51 -20.70
CA LEU A 98 14.80 -7.60 -21.13
C LEU A 98 14.39 -9.03 -21.48
N LYS A 99 15.25 -9.79 -22.16
CA LYS A 99 15.00 -11.22 -22.44
C LYS A 99 14.92 -12.03 -21.16
N GLY A 100 15.81 -11.76 -20.20
CA GLY A 100 15.77 -12.39 -18.87
C GLY A 100 14.48 -12.07 -18.11
N VAL A 101 14.07 -10.81 -18.10
CA VAL A 101 12.79 -10.36 -17.50
C VAL A 101 11.60 -11.05 -18.18
N GLN A 102 11.58 -11.08 -19.51
CA GLN A 102 10.51 -11.75 -20.26
C GLN A 102 10.39 -13.24 -19.86
N SER A 103 11.50 -13.98 -19.90
CA SER A 103 11.51 -15.41 -19.51
C SER A 103 11.09 -15.61 -18.05
N PHE A 104 11.52 -14.75 -17.15
CA PHE A 104 11.11 -14.79 -15.75
C PHE A 104 9.60 -14.58 -15.60
N VAL A 105 9.04 -13.55 -16.25
CA VAL A 105 7.60 -13.22 -16.21
C VAL A 105 6.77 -14.36 -16.80
N GLU A 106 7.18 -14.90 -17.97
CA GLU A 106 6.51 -16.05 -18.59
C GLU A 106 6.48 -17.28 -17.67
N ASN A 107 7.55 -17.52 -16.93
CA ASN A 107 7.59 -18.60 -15.95
C ASN A 107 6.72 -18.30 -14.73
N ARG A 108 6.72 -17.06 -14.24
CA ARG A 108 5.94 -16.65 -13.06
C ARG A 108 4.44 -16.65 -13.35
N PHE A 109 4.03 -16.42 -14.61
CA PHE A 109 2.63 -16.52 -15.04
C PHE A 109 2.09 -17.95 -15.06
N LYS A 110 2.94 -18.95 -14.98
CA LYS A 110 2.51 -20.35 -14.86
C LYS A 110 1.97 -20.63 -13.46
N ARG A 111 1.18 -21.70 -13.37
CA ARG A 111 0.70 -22.21 -12.08
C ARG A 111 1.88 -22.55 -11.15
N ILE A 112 1.75 -22.16 -9.88
CA ILE A 112 2.69 -22.54 -8.82
C ILE A 112 1.99 -23.55 -7.92
N GLU A 113 2.69 -24.62 -7.59
CA GLU A 113 2.16 -25.66 -6.69
C GLU A 113 1.86 -25.06 -5.30
N LYS A 114 0.73 -25.44 -4.70
CA LYS A 114 0.27 -24.97 -3.39
C LYS A 114 0.00 -23.46 -3.31
N VAL A 115 -0.13 -22.78 -4.44
CA VAL A 115 -0.57 -21.39 -4.54
C VAL A 115 -1.86 -21.37 -5.35
N TYR A 116 -2.91 -20.75 -4.81
CA TYR A 116 -4.15 -20.53 -5.52
C TYR A 116 -3.96 -19.54 -6.66
N GLY A 117 -4.67 -19.76 -7.76
CA GLY A 117 -4.60 -18.94 -8.96
C GLY A 117 -3.71 -19.52 -10.07
N LYS A 118 -4.23 -19.49 -11.28
CA LYS A 118 -3.57 -20.03 -12.49
C LYS A 118 -2.44 -19.16 -13.00
N THR A 119 -2.54 -17.84 -12.75
CA THR A 119 -1.60 -16.82 -13.22
C THR A 119 -1.51 -15.67 -12.23
N THR A 120 -0.70 -14.67 -12.53
CA THR A 120 -0.54 -13.48 -11.70
C THR A 120 -0.51 -12.19 -12.51
N LEU A 121 -0.49 -11.07 -11.81
CA LEU A 121 -0.10 -9.74 -12.27
C LEU A 121 0.95 -9.18 -11.34
N PHE A 122 1.74 -8.24 -11.84
CA PHE A 122 2.75 -7.54 -11.05
C PHE A 122 2.33 -6.09 -10.86
N GLY A 123 2.20 -5.66 -9.60
CA GLY A 123 1.85 -4.30 -9.22
C GLY A 123 2.94 -3.65 -8.37
N GLN A 124 3.11 -2.35 -8.47
CA GLN A 124 4.09 -1.61 -7.66
C GLN A 124 3.52 -1.13 -6.33
N MET A 125 2.21 -0.88 -6.28
CA MET A 125 1.51 -0.30 -5.13
C MET A 125 0.70 -1.29 -4.27
N PRO A 126 0.39 -2.54 -4.71
CA PRO A 126 -0.38 -3.45 -3.88
C PRO A 126 0.33 -3.79 -2.57
N ASP A 127 -0.48 -4.08 -1.54
CA ASP A 127 -0.06 -4.69 -0.28
C ASP A 127 1.00 -3.85 0.47
N TRP A 128 2.25 -4.28 0.51
CA TRP A 128 3.33 -3.61 1.23
C TRP A 128 3.93 -2.39 0.51
N ASN A 129 3.44 -2.06 -0.68
CA ASN A 129 3.82 -0.88 -1.44
C ASN A 129 5.35 -0.60 -1.46
N PRO A 130 6.14 -1.47 -2.10
CA PRO A 130 7.59 -1.33 -2.09
C PRO A 130 8.07 -0.02 -2.72
N VAL A 131 7.32 0.55 -3.66
CA VAL A 131 7.70 1.79 -4.34
C VAL A 131 7.68 2.99 -3.41
N GLU A 132 6.74 3.08 -2.47
CA GLU A 132 6.76 4.13 -1.44
C GLU A 132 7.86 3.89 -0.41
N MET A 133 8.13 2.62 -0.06
CA MET A 133 9.07 2.29 1.01
C MET A 133 10.54 2.41 0.59
N ILE A 134 10.87 1.97 -0.63
CA ILE A 134 12.27 1.90 -1.10
C ILE A 134 12.49 2.58 -2.45
N GLY A 135 11.46 3.20 -3.02
CA GLY A 135 11.52 3.89 -4.32
C GLY A 135 11.34 2.98 -5.53
N ARG A 136 11.09 3.60 -6.69
CA ARG A 136 10.90 2.88 -7.97
C ARG A 136 12.17 2.19 -8.49
N SER A 137 13.33 2.73 -8.16
CA SER A 137 14.64 2.20 -8.57
C SER A 137 15.55 2.11 -7.36
N PRO A 138 15.23 1.23 -6.41
CA PRO A 138 15.95 1.16 -5.15
C PRO A 138 17.41 0.75 -5.34
N ARG A 139 18.27 1.19 -4.42
CA ARG A 139 19.64 0.68 -4.34
C ARG A 139 19.64 -0.77 -3.85
N ALA A 140 20.64 -1.53 -4.21
CA ALA A 140 20.76 -2.95 -3.89
C ALA A 140 20.61 -3.24 -2.38
N LEU A 141 21.23 -2.42 -1.53
CA LEU A 141 21.14 -2.57 -0.07
C LEU A 141 19.70 -2.35 0.44
N ALA A 142 19.01 -1.30 -0.03
CA ALA A 142 17.63 -1.04 0.36
C ALA A 142 16.70 -2.19 -0.10
N THR A 143 16.91 -2.70 -1.32
CA THR A 143 16.16 -3.85 -1.82
C THR A 143 16.36 -5.09 -0.96
N SER A 144 17.61 -5.46 -0.65
CA SER A 144 17.91 -6.65 0.14
C SER A 144 17.41 -6.53 1.58
N LEU A 145 17.51 -5.35 2.17
CA LEU A 145 16.98 -5.09 3.51
C LEU A 145 15.44 -5.23 3.53
N TYR A 146 14.75 -4.64 2.56
CA TYR A 146 13.30 -4.76 2.42
C TYR A 146 12.86 -6.21 2.21
N GLN A 147 13.61 -6.98 1.41
CA GLN A 147 13.35 -8.40 1.20
C GLN A 147 13.44 -9.18 2.52
N ILE A 148 14.53 -9.04 3.25
CA ILE A 148 14.76 -9.76 4.52
C ILE A 148 13.74 -9.35 5.59
N LEU A 149 13.49 -8.06 5.73
CA LEU A 149 12.61 -7.54 6.78
C LEU A 149 11.13 -7.83 6.50
N ILE A 150 10.73 -7.91 5.23
CA ILE A 150 9.32 -7.95 4.85
C ILE A 150 9.00 -9.07 3.87
N THR A 151 9.50 -9.00 2.62
CA THR A 151 8.85 -9.66 1.50
C THR A 151 9.28 -11.09 1.24
N ASP A 152 10.41 -11.56 1.75
CA ASP A 152 10.82 -12.96 1.50
C ASP A 152 9.94 -13.96 2.27
N ASN A 153 9.79 -13.75 3.58
CA ASN A 153 9.04 -14.68 4.43
C ASN A 153 8.19 -14.01 5.51
N VAL A 154 8.58 -12.79 5.94
CA VAL A 154 8.03 -12.16 7.14
C VAL A 154 6.58 -11.71 6.92
N TRP A 155 6.27 -11.20 5.73
CA TRP A 155 4.95 -10.71 5.32
C TRP A 155 3.82 -11.71 5.60
N SER A 156 4.08 -12.99 5.43
CA SER A 156 3.07 -14.05 5.59
C SER A 156 2.88 -14.48 7.04
N ARG A 157 3.85 -14.21 7.93
CA ARG A 157 3.82 -14.69 9.32
C ARG A 157 2.71 -14.02 10.13
N ALA A 158 2.55 -12.71 10.02
CA ALA A 158 1.47 -11.99 10.66
C ALA A 158 0.09 -12.48 10.20
N ARG A 159 -0.08 -12.66 8.89
CA ARG A 159 -1.34 -13.17 8.32
C ARG A 159 -1.64 -14.59 8.77
N LYS A 160 -0.63 -15.45 8.89
CA LYS A 160 -0.79 -16.79 9.46
C LYS A 160 -1.29 -16.74 10.90
N MET A 161 -0.73 -15.86 11.72
CA MET A 161 -1.16 -15.66 13.11
C MET A 161 -2.62 -15.18 13.19
N MET A 162 -3.06 -14.39 12.21
CA MET A 162 -4.43 -13.89 12.10
C MET A 162 -5.40 -14.85 11.40
N GLY A 163 -4.97 -16.06 11.05
CA GLY A 163 -5.86 -17.11 10.51
C GLY A 163 -6.08 -17.06 9.00
N TYR A 164 -5.27 -16.33 8.25
CA TYR A 164 -5.32 -16.32 6.78
C TYR A 164 -4.60 -17.52 6.15
N ALA A 165 -4.98 -17.86 4.94
CA ALA A 165 -4.30 -18.86 4.12
C ALA A 165 -2.96 -18.30 3.63
N ILE A 166 -1.90 -19.12 3.67
CA ILE A 166 -0.54 -18.66 3.35
C ILE A 166 0.08 -19.54 2.28
N PRO A 167 0.54 -18.94 1.17
CA PRO A 167 1.33 -19.66 0.19
C PRO A 167 2.70 -20.03 0.76
N THR A 168 3.09 -21.29 0.59
CA THR A 168 4.32 -21.83 1.20
C THR A 168 5.57 -21.32 0.47
N ASN A 169 6.52 -20.75 1.20
CA ASN A 169 7.87 -20.40 0.72
C ASN A 169 7.91 -19.57 -0.59
N GLN A 170 7.03 -18.60 -0.71
CA GLN A 170 7.02 -17.68 -1.85
C GLN A 170 7.36 -16.26 -1.40
N PRO A 171 8.38 -15.60 -1.99
CA PRO A 171 8.61 -14.19 -1.78
C PRO A 171 7.48 -13.38 -2.42
N LEU A 172 6.94 -12.41 -1.66
CA LEU A 172 5.85 -11.56 -2.12
C LEU A 172 6.30 -10.60 -3.24
N MET A 173 7.53 -10.09 -3.11
CA MET A 173 8.10 -9.13 -4.06
C MET A 173 9.04 -9.82 -5.04
N VAL A 174 8.97 -9.40 -6.30
CA VAL A 174 9.92 -9.74 -7.36
C VAL A 174 10.58 -8.46 -7.86
N THR A 175 11.80 -8.59 -8.39
CA THR A 175 12.52 -7.45 -8.98
C THR A 175 12.63 -7.65 -10.48
N LEU A 176 12.07 -6.72 -11.26
CA LEU A 176 12.11 -6.71 -12.72
C LEU A 176 12.97 -5.55 -13.20
N ALA A 177 14.13 -5.84 -13.78
CA ALA A 177 15.11 -4.85 -14.22
C ALA A 177 15.49 -3.82 -13.13
N GLY A 178 15.59 -4.25 -11.87
CA GLY A 178 15.92 -3.39 -10.74
C GLY A 178 14.72 -2.66 -10.10
N GLN A 179 13.52 -2.82 -10.63
CA GLN A 179 12.29 -2.24 -10.06
C GLN A 179 11.52 -3.28 -9.25
N PRO A 180 10.99 -2.90 -8.07
CA PRO A 180 10.23 -3.80 -7.23
C PRO A 180 8.77 -3.93 -7.68
N PHE A 181 8.25 -5.15 -7.63
CA PHE A 181 6.85 -5.46 -7.93
C PHE A 181 6.33 -6.51 -6.95
N ILE A 182 5.08 -6.38 -6.58
CA ILE A 182 4.34 -7.38 -5.80
C ILE A 182 3.68 -8.38 -6.74
N ASP A 183 3.81 -9.67 -6.43
CA ASP A 183 3.04 -10.75 -7.06
C ASP A 183 1.62 -10.75 -6.48
N THR A 184 0.65 -10.17 -7.20
CA THR A 184 -0.70 -9.96 -6.69
C THR A 184 -1.45 -11.26 -6.38
N ARG A 185 -1.13 -12.36 -7.07
CA ARG A 185 -1.68 -13.68 -6.77
C ARG A 185 -1.36 -14.12 -5.34
N LEU A 186 -0.14 -13.84 -4.87
CA LEU A 186 0.26 -14.17 -3.50
C LEU A 186 -0.48 -13.32 -2.48
N SER A 187 -0.68 -12.02 -2.77
CA SER A 187 -1.51 -11.15 -1.96
C SER A 187 -2.94 -11.68 -1.88
N PHE A 188 -3.57 -11.95 -3.01
CA PHE A 188 -4.94 -12.48 -3.06
C PHE A 188 -5.09 -13.83 -2.35
N HIS A 189 -4.13 -14.75 -2.53
CA HIS A 189 -4.12 -16.00 -1.78
C HIS A 189 -4.14 -15.74 -0.27
N SER A 190 -3.36 -14.78 0.20
CA SER A 190 -3.17 -14.47 1.61
C SER A 190 -4.25 -13.57 2.21
N TYR A 191 -5.25 -13.17 1.45
CA TYR A 191 -6.44 -12.46 1.95
C TYR A 191 -7.58 -13.41 2.32
N LEU A 192 -7.48 -14.67 1.91
CA LEU A 192 -8.50 -15.66 2.20
C LEU A 192 -8.37 -16.22 3.62
N PRO A 193 -9.45 -16.39 4.37
CA PRO A 193 -9.44 -17.19 5.58
C PRO A 193 -8.96 -18.61 5.31
N LYS A 194 -8.14 -19.17 6.18
CA LYS A 194 -7.61 -20.55 6.03
C LYS A 194 -8.70 -21.64 6.02
N THR A 195 -9.90 -21.30 6.44
CA THR A 195 -11.07 -22.19 6.53
C THR A 195 -11.87 -22.27 5.23
N VAL A 196 -11.63 -21.36 4.28
CA VAL A 196 -12.26 -21.40 2.95
C VAL A 196 -11.74 -22.60 2.16
N SER A 197 -12.64 -23.34 1.53
CA SER A 197 -12.26 -24.53 0.76
C SER A 197 -11.29 -24.19 -0.39
N PRO A 198 -10.37 -25.12 -0.74
CA PRO A 198 -9.41 -24.90 -1.82
C PRO A 198 -10.06 -24.59 -3.18
N ILE A 199 -11.25 -25.14 -3.43
CA ILE A 199 -12.00 -24.93 -4.68
C ILE A 199 -12.48 -23.47 -4.78
N ILE A 200 -13.07 -22.95 -3.71
CA ILE A 200 -13.52 -21.55 -3.62
C ILE A 200 -12.32 -20.61 -3.70
N SER A 201 -11.27 -20.93 -2.95
CA SER A 201 -10.04 -20.15 -2.93
C SER A 201 -9.42 -20.00 -4.32
N GLU A 202 -9.33 -21.09 -5.08
CA GLU A 202 -8.83 -21.06 -6.47
C GLU A 202 -9.70 -20.21 -7.39
N LYS A 203 -11.05 -20.30 -7.28
CA LYS A 203 -11.97 -19.49 -8.04
C LYS A 203 -11.81 -18.00 -7.74
N LEU A 204 -11.74 -17.63 -6.47
CA LEU A 204 -11.61 -16.25 -6.01
C LEU A 204 -10.30 -15.61 -6.45
N VAL A 205 -9.17 -16.28 -6.26
CA VAL A 205 -7.88 -15.73 -6.67
C VAL A 205 -7.84 -15.53 -8.20
N ASN A 206 -8.36 -16.47 -8.99
CA ASN A 206 -8.45 -16.30 -10.43
C ASN A 206 -9.34 -15.12 -10.80
N HIS A 207 -10.51 -14.97 -10.15
CA HIS A 207 -11.43 -13.88 -10.38
C HIS A 207 -10.81 -12.51 -10.06
N TRP A 208 -10.16 -12.37 -8.93
CA TRP A 208 -9.52 -11.11 -8.51
C TRP A 208 -8.32 -10.73 -9.39
N VAL A 209 -7.53 -11.72 -9.83
CA VAL A 209 -6.46 -11.47 -10.82
C VAL A 209 -7.06 -10.98 -12.14
N GLU A 210 -8.16 -11.57 -12.59
CA GLU A 210 -8.81 -11.15 -13.84
C GLU A 210 -9.50 -9.80 -13.70
N HIS A 211 -10.14 -9.51 -12.56
CA HIS A 211 -10.69 -8.19 -12.25
C HIS A 211 -9.59 -7.11 -12.31
N LEU A 212 -8.48 -7.32 -11.63
CA LEU A 212 -7.35 -6.38 -11.66
C LEU A 212 -6.74 -6.23 -13.06
N ARG A 213 -6.79 -7.28 -13.88
CA ARG A 213 -6.32 -7.22 -15.28
C ARG A 213 -7.15 -6.26 -16.13
N HIS A 214 -8.48 -6.24 -15.90
CA HIS A 214 -9.40 -5.35 -16.60
C HIS A 214 -9.42 -3.93 -16.03
N SER A 215 -9.08 -3.78 -14.75
CA SER A 215 -9.07 -2.51 -14.02
C SER A 215 -7.72 -2.27 -13.35
N PRO A 216 -6.63 -2.09 -14.13
CA PRO A 216 -5.27 -1.97 -13.58
C PRO A 216 -5.06 -0.71 -12.74
N GLU A 217 -5.92 0.30 -12.86
CA GLU A 217 -5.95 1.51 -12.03
C GLU A 217 -6.27 1.21 -10.57
N LEU A 218 -6.86 0.04 -10.27
CA LEU A 218 -7.19 -0.38 -8.90
C LEU A 218 -6.02 -1.05 -8.17
N HIS A 219 -4.80 -1.01 -8.73
CA HIS A 219 -3.65 -1.72 -8.17
C HIS A 219 -3.22 -1.22 -6.77
N ASP A 220 -3.57 0.00 -6.38
CA ASP A 220 -3.36 0.59 -5.06
C ASP A 220 -4.55 0.42 -4.10
N LYS A 221 -5.67 -0.12 -4.60
CA LYS A 221 -6.94 -0.28 -3.87
C LYS A 221 -7.41 -1.73 -3.81
N ILE A 222 -6.51 -2.69 -4.03
CA ILE A 222 -6.87 -4.12 -4.16
C ILE A 222 -7.62 -4.67 -2.94
N GLU A 223 -7.34 -4.16 -1.74
CA GLU A 223 -7.95 -4.61 -0.49
C GLU A 223 -9.36 -4.06 -0.24
N PHE A 224 -9.81 -3.09 -1.06
CA PHE A 224 -11.11 -2.45 -0.89
C PHE A 224 -12.02 -2.58 -2.11
N GLU A 225 -11.43 -2.57 -3.31
CA GLU A 225 -12.19 -2.48 -4.55
C GLU A 225 -12.03 -3.70 -5.47
N VAL A 226 -11.06 -4.59 -5.19
CA VAL A 226 -10.81 -5.80 -5.99
C VAL A 226 -11.12 -7.06 -5.21
N ALA A 227 -10.59 -7.19 -3.98
CA ALA A 227 -10.74 -8.37 -3.14
C ALA A 227 -11.55 -8.06 -1.88
N ILE A 228 -12.25 -9.07 -1.37
CA ILE A 228 -12.86 -9.04 -0.04
C ILE A 228 -11.85 -9.68 0.91
N THR A 229 -11.41 -8.93 1.92
CA THR A 229 -10.30 -9.32 2.80
C THR A 229 -10.72 -9.48 4.26
N THR A 230 -11.95 -9.09 4.60
CA THR A 230 -12.54 -9.18 5.94
C THR A 230 -14.05 -9.12 5.85
N TYR A 231 -14.73 -9.54 6.91
CA TYR A 231 -16.16 -9.37 7.08
C TYR A 231 -16.53 -7.88 7.24
N SER A 232 -17.73 -7.52 6.77
CA SER A 232 -18.36 -6.22 7.01
C SER A 232 -19.88 -6.36 6.94
N PHE A 233 -20.63 -5.45 7.55
CA PHE A 233 -22.10 -5.53 7.61
C PHE A 233 -22.80 -5.41 6.23
N ASP A 234 -22.08 -5.00 5.20
CA ASP A 234 -22.52 -4.93 3.80
C ASP A 234 -21.88 -6.02 2.91
N ILE A 235 -21.40 -7.13 3.52
CA ILE A 235 -20.63 -8.16 2.81
C ILE A 235 -21.43 -8.84 1.69
N ASP A 236 -22.74 -9.00 1.84
CA ASP A 236 -23.60 -9.63 0.81
C ASP A 236 -23.60 -8.79 -0.47
N GLU A 237 -23.77 -7.46 -0.34
CA GLU A 237 -23.71 -6.56 -1.50
C GLU A 237 -22.33 -6.53 -2.14
N LYS A 238 -21.28 -6.58 -1.31
CA LYS A 238 -19.89 -6.66 -1.80
C LYS A 238 -19.62 -7.97 -2.56
N ILE A 239 -20.11 -9.10 -2.06
CA ILE A 239 -20.01 -10.39 -2.74
C ILE A 239 -20.69 -10.33 -4.08
N GLU A 240 -21.93 -9.79 -4.17
CA GLU A 240 -22.61 -9.65 -5.44
C GLU A 240 -21.88 -8.71 -6.41
N LYS A 241 -21.38 -7.59 -5.92
CA LYS A 241 -20.66 -6.59 -6.74
C LYS A 241 -19.30 -7.06 -7.23
N LEU A 242 -18.48 -7.66 -6.34
CA LEU A 242 -17.07 -7.94 -6.60
C LEU A 242 -16.79 -9.39 -7.02
N ILE A 243 -17.74 -10.32 -6.83
CA ILE A 243 -17.56 -11.74 -7.12
C ILE A 243 -18.63 -12.20 -8.12
N GLY A 244 -19.87 -11.73 -7.96
CA GLY A 244 -20.99 -12.04 -8.87
C GLY A 244 -21.18 -13.55 -9.06
N ASP A 245 -21.36 -13.96 -10.32
CA ASP A 245 -21.63 -15.35 -10.70
C ASP A 245 -20.40 -16.29 -10.65
N SER A 246 -19.23 -15.79 -10.21
CA SER A 246 -18.02 -16.63 -10.09
C SER A 246 -18.12 -17.68 -9.00
N LEU A 247 -19.02 -17.47 -8.02
CA LEU A 247 -19.37 -18.42 -6.97
C LEU A 247 -20.87 -18.73 -7.00
N SER A 248 -21.23 -19.98 -6.71
CA SER A 248 -22.62 -20.37 -6.43
C SER A 248 -23.10 -19.79 -5.10
N ALA A 249 -24.42 -19.79 -4.85
CA ALA A 249 -25.01 -19.31 -3.61
C ALA A 249 -24.45 -20.04 -2.36
N VAL A 250 -24.19 -21.34 -2.44
CA VAL A 250 -23.59 -22.12 -1.36
C VAL A 250 -22.16 -21.69 -1.10
N GLU A 251 -21.36 -21.50 -2.16
CA GLU A 251 -19.96 -21.05 -2.05
C GLU A 251 -19.86 -19.62 -1.50
N LYS A 252 -20.78 -18.72 -1.89
CA LYS A 252 -20.88 -17.35 -1.33
C LYS A 252 -21.16 -17.40 0.17
N SER A 253 -22.06 -18.27 0.61
CA SER A 253 -22.39 -18.45 2.03
C SER A 253 -21.19 -19.00 2.81
N GLU A 254 -20.49 -20.02 2.29
CA GLU A 254 -19.25 -20.55 2.91
C GLU A 254 -18.17 -19.46 3.05
N PHE A 255 -17.94 -18.68 2.01
CA PHE A 255 -16.98 -17.60 2.00
C PHE A 255 -17.33 -16.50 3.01
N LYS A 256 -18.60 -16.06 3.06
CA LYS A 256 -19.11 -15.09 4.03
C LYS A 256 -18.89 -15.60 5.46
N GLN A 257 -19.31 -16.84 5.73
CA GLN A 257 -19.20 -17.42 7.07
C GLN A 257 -17.74 -17.53 7.53
N ALA A 258 -16.83 -17.93 6.64
CA ALA A 258 -15.41 -18.01 6.96
C ALA A 258 -14.82 -16.64 7.36
N HIS A 259 -15.18 -15.56 6.64
CA HIS A 259 -14.78 -14.21 7.00
C HIS A 259 -15.42 -13.72 8.30
N LEU A 260 -16.69 -14.02 8.53
CA LEU A 260 -17.39 -13.65 9.75
C LEU A 260 -16.71 -14.27 10.99
N GLU A 261 -16.48 -15.58 10.97
CA GLU A 261 -15.83 -16.28 12.08
C GLU A 261 -14.40 -15.79 12.33
N GLN A 262 -13.62 -15.58 11.28
CA GLN A 262 -12.28 -15.01 11.40
C GLN A 262 -12.32 -13.61 12.01
N THR A 263 -13.22 -12.75 11.53
CA THR A 263 -13.33 -11.37 12.03
C THR A 263 -13.78 -11.32 13.48
N LYS A 264 -14.73 -12.20 13.89
CA LYS A 264 -15.12 -12.35 15.29
C LYS A 264 -13.93 -12.71 16.19
N GLN A 265 -13.12 -13.69 15.78
CA GLN A 265 -11.92 -14.10 16.54
C GLN A 265 -10.91 -12.94 16.68
N LEU A 266 -10.70 -12.17 15.60
CA LEU A 266 -9.76 -11.05 15.60
C LEU A 266 -10.25 -9.88 16.47
N ILE A 267 -11.54 -9.56 16.44
CA ILE A 267 -12.14 -8.47 17.22
C ILE A 267 -12.19 -8.83 18.71
N LYS A 268 -12.49 -10.08 19.07
CA LYS A 268 -12.50 -10.53 20.47
C LYS A 268 -11.14 -10.43 21.15
N GLY A 269 -10.06 -10.32 20.36
CA GLY A 269 -8.72 -10.01 20.85
C GLY A 269 -8.02 -11.13 21.63
N ASP A 270 -8.51 -12.36 21.57
CA ASP A 270 -7.93 -13.51 22.27
C ASP A 270 -6.87 -14.20 21.40
N GLY A 271 -5.62 -14.17 21.83
CA GLY A 271 -4.53 -14.98 21.24
C GLY A 271 -3.55 -14.24 20.33
N SER A 272 -2.81 -15.04 19.56
CA SER A 272 -1.80 -14.54 18.61
C SER A 272 -2.50 -13.80 17.46
N GLY A 273 -2.06 -12.58 17.20
CA GLY A 273 -2.68 -11.70 16.19
C GLY A 273 -3.63 -10.65 16.77
N SER A 274 -3.72 -10.51 18.09
CA SER A 274 -4.48 -9.46 18.77
C SER A 274 -3.76 -8.11 18.76
N ILE A 275 -4.53 -7.02 18.85
CA ILE A 275 -3.99 -5.66 18.98
C ILE A 275 -3.10 -5.54 20.22
N GLY A 276 -3.55 -6.04 21.38
CA GLY A 276 -2.83 -5.95 22.63
C GLY A 276 -1.44 -6.60 22.56
N GLN A 277 -1.35 -7.84 22.07
CA GLN A 277 -0.07 -8.52 21.91
C GLN A 277 0.85 -7.82 20.92
N ALA A 278 0.30 -7.31 19.82
CA ALA A 278 1.08 -6.57 18.84
C ALA A 278 1.65 -5.27 19.44
N LEU A 279 0.85 -4.52 20.20
CA LEU A 279 1.30 -3.32 20.92
C LEU A 279 2.37 -3.61 21.97
N ASP A 280 2.28 -4.70 22.71
CA ASP A 280 3.30 -5.12 23.68
C ASP A 280 4.65 -5.35 22.99
N ASN A 281 4.65 -5.97 21.81
CA ASN A 281 5.84 -6.19 21.02
C ASN A 281 6.41 -4.86 20.46
N ILE A 282 5.58 -3.97 19.93
CA ILE A 282 5.99 -2.64 19.48
C ILE A 282 6.61 -1.82 20.64
N ASN A 283 6.00 -1.87 21.82
CA ASN A 283 6.55 -1.24 23.02
C ASN A 283 7.91 -1.82 23.42
N ALA A 284 8.09 -3.14 23.28
CA ALA A 284 9.37 -3.79 23.51
C ALA A 284 10.43 -3.33 22.49
N LEU A 285 10.07 -3.13 21.21
CA LEU A 285 10.97 -2.58 20.20
C LEU A 285 11.40 -1.16 20.58
N SER A 286 10.43 -0.29 20.91
CA SER A 286 10.71 1.10 21.32
C SER A 286 11.66 1.18 22.52
N ARG A 287 11.50 0.32 23.54
CA ARG A 287 12.45 0.23 24.68
C ARG A 287 13.86 -0.15 24.22
N LYS A 288 13.98 -1.20 23.39
CA LYS A 288 15.28 -1.65 22.87
C LYS A 288 15.98 -0.59 22.01
N GLN A 289 15.24 0.19 21.23
CA GLN A 289 15.79 1.28 20.44
C GLN A 289 16.41 2.35 21.34
N ARG A 290 15.75 2.74 22.44
CA ARG A 290 16.27 3.71 23.43
C ARG A 290 17.51 3.17 24.14
N GLU A 291 17.50 1.92 24.56
CA GLU A 291 18.66 1.28 25.22
C GLU A 291 19.88 1.21 24.31
N ASN A 292 19.70 0.97 23.01
CA ASN A 292 20.77 0.83 22.03
C ASN A 292 21.31 2.17 21.51
N GLY A 293 20.61 3.29 21.71
CA GLY A 293 20.99 4.61 21.20
C GLY A 293 22.32 5.17 21.71
N GLY A 294 22.89 4.61 22.79
CA GLY A 294 24.17 5.00 23.36
C GLY A 294 25.31 4.00 23.19
N LEU A 295 25.09 2.83 22.64
CA LEU A 295 26.09 1.77 22.53
C LEU A 295 26.87 1.86 21.21
N LYS A 296 28.18 1.64 21.22
CA LYS A 296 28.97 1.40 20.01
C LYS A 296 28.46 0.12 19.36
N GLN A 297 27.77 0.28 18.24
CA GLN A 297 27.23 -0.84 17.46
C GLN A 297 28.34 -1.42 16.59
N ASP A 298 28.53 -2.72 16.69
CA ASP A 298 29.44 -3.47 15.83
C ASP A 298 28.62 -4.31 14.81
N ILE A 299 29.33 -4.90 13.85
CA ILE A 299 28.69 -5.75 12.81
C ILE A 299 27.99 -6.95 13.44
N SER A 300 28.45 -7.47 14.59
CA SER A 300 27.85 -8.62 15.25
C SER A 300 26.45 -8.32 15.80
N SER A 301 26.19 -7.06 16.16
CA SER A 301 24.89 -6.60 16.66
C SER A 301 23.83 -6.48 15.53
N LEU A 302 24.24 -6.38 14.26
CA LEU A 302 23.35 -6.18 13.12
C LEU A 302 22.30 -7.29 12.99
N PHE A 303 22.70 -8.54 13.16
CA PHE A 303 21.76 -9.67 13.06
C PHE A 303 20.67 -9.61 14.15
N ASN A 304 21.06 -9.25 15.36
CA ASN A 304 20.12 -9.06 16.47
C ASN A 304 19.17 -7.89 16.21
N MET A 305 19.68 -6.80 15.62
CA MET A 305 18.85 -5.65 15.23
C MET A 305 17.84 -6.03 14.15
N VAL A 306 18.25 -6.75 13.12
CA VAL A 306 17.36 -7.26 12.07
C VAL A 306 16.31 -8.19 12.64
N ASP A 307 16.68 -9.15 13.51
CA ASP A 307 15.72 -10.05 14.14
C ASP A 307 14.75 -9.31 15.06
N ASN A 308 15.23 -8.37 15.88
CA ASN A 308 14.36 -7.52 16.70
C ASN A 308 13.39 -6.71 15.82
N CYS A 309 13.85 -6.13 14.70
CA CYS A 309 13.01 -5.41 13.76
C CYS A 309 11.93 -6.33 13.17
N ILE A 310 12.26 -7.57 12.83
CA ILE A 310 11.31 -8.56 12.33
C ILE A 310 10.28 -8.96 13.39
N GLN A 311 10.75 -9.42 14.56
CA GLN A 311 9.89 -10.03 15.59
C GLN A 311 9.05 -8.99 16.33
N LEU A 312 9.63 -7.84 16.63
CA LEU A 312 9.02 -6.80 17.45
C LEU A 312 8.52 -5.60 16.62
N GLY A 313 8.88 -5.52 15.35
CA GLY A 313 8.49 -4.46 14.41
C GLY A 313 7.59 -4.95 13.30
N THR A 314 8.15 -5.60 12.26
CA THR A 314 7.43 -5.96 11.04
C THR A 314 6.17 -6.80 11.29
N ILE A 315 6.31 -7.88 12.09
CA ILE A 315 5.17 -8.77 12.36
C ILE A 315 4.06 -8.05 13.15
N PRO A 316 4.35 -7.40 14.29
CA PRO A 316 3.31 -6.69 15.03
C PRO A 316 2.71 -5.53 14.22
N PHE A 317 3.51 -4.76 13.50
CA PHE A 317 3.00 -3.70 12.64
C PHE A 317 2.04 -4.24 11.56
N SER A 318 2.37 -5.38 10.94
CA SER A 318 1.50 -6.03 9.95
C SER A 318 0.16 -6.44 10.56
N ILE A 319 0.16 -6.94 11.81
CA ILE A 319 -1.06 -7.26 12.56
C ILE A 319 -1.88 -5.99 12.80
N LEU A 320 -1.26 -4.93 13.34
CA LEU A 320 -1.93 -3.65 13.61
C LEU A 320 -2.48 -3.01 12.33
N ALA A 321 -1.72 -3.06 11.24
CA ALA A 321 -2.17 -2.56 9.94
C ALA A 321 -3.42 -3.30 9.46
N ARG A 322 -3.46 -4.63 9.61
CA ARG A 322 -4.63 -5.43 9.23
C ARG A 322 -5.85 -5.12 10.11
N HIS A 323 -5.68 -4.92 11.41
CA HIS A 323 -6.76 -4.45 12.28
C HIS A 323 -7.26 -3.06 11.87
N GLY A 324 -6.37 -2.15 11.47
CA GLY A 324 -6.75 -0.85 10.91
C GLY A 324 -7.61 -0.98 9.63
N PHE A 325 -7.29 -1.92 8.73
CA PHE A 325 -8.11 -2.21 7.55
C PHE A 325 -9.48 -2.80 7.93
N ILE A 326 -9.53 -3.72 8.88
CA ILE A 326 -10.80 -4.30 9.39
C ILE A 326 -11.67 -3.17 9.97
N ALA A 327 -11.13 -2.34 10.85
CA ALA A 327 -11.83 -1.21 11.46
C ALA A 327 -12.39 -0.24 10.41
N ARG A 328 -11.57 0.15 9.42
CA ARG A 328 -12.00 1.00 8.31
C ARG A 328 -13.12 0.37 7.50
N THR A 329 -13.01 -0.93 7.19
CA THR A 329 -14.02 -1.65 6.40
C THR A 329 -15.36 -1.71 7.15
N ILE A 330 -15.32 -1.92 8.47
CA ILE A 330 -16.52 -1.90 9.33
C ILE A 330 -17.14 -0.50 9.34
N LEU A 331 -16.37 0.57 9.55
CA LEU A 331 -16.89 1.95 9.52
C LEU A 331 -17.55 2.29 8.18
N LEU A 332 -16.92 1.92 7.06
CA LEU A 332 -17.48 2.14 5.74
C LEU A 332 -18.76 1.34 5.52
N SER A 333 -18.90 0.14 6.08
CA SER A 333 -20.12 -0.64 5.99
C SER A 333 -21.27 -0.04 6.82
N LEU A 334 -20.99 0.53 8.00
CA LEU A 334 -21.98 1.26 8.79
C LEU A 334 -22.48 2.52 8.06
N LYS A 335 -21.58 3.19 7.33
CA LYS A 335 -21.95 4.30 6.44
C LYS A 335 -22.84 3.79 5.29
N HIS A 336 -22.46 2.72 4.63
CA HIS A 336 -23.23 2.13 3.53
C HIS A 336 -24.63 1.70 3.97
N ARG A 337 -24.76 1.20 5.20
CA ARG A 337 -26.05 0.89 5.86
C ARG A 337 -26.79 2.12 6.38
N ALA A 338 -26.32 3.34 6.09
CA ALA A 338 -26.90 4.60 6.54
C ALA A 338 -27.08 4.73 8.08
N ILE A 339 -26.26 4.03 8.85
CA ILE A 339 -26.20 4.15 10.32
C ILE A 339 -25.29 5.30 10.71
N LEU A 340 -24.17 5.48 9.99
CA LEU A 340 -23.26 6.61 10.12
C LEU A 340 -23.28 7.45 8.85
N THR A 341 -23.14 8.76 8.99
CA THR A 341 -22.90 9.70 7.90
C THR A 341 -21.41 9.74 7.52
N ASN A 342 -21.10 10.38 6.39
CA ASN A 342 -19.70 10.57 6.00
C ASN A 342 -18.94 11.43 7.02
N ASP A 343 -19.58 12.48 7.51
CA ASP A 343 -18.99 13.41 8.49
C ASP A 343 -18.75 12.71 9.83
N GLU A 344 -19.66 11.83 10.27
CA GLU A 344 -19.47 11.05 11.49
C GLU A 344 -18.32 10.05 11.35
N VAL A 345 -18.17 9.38 10.20
CA VAL A 345 -17.02 8.50 9.94
C VAL A 345 -15.72 9.31 9.97
N ASN A 346 -15.67 10.47 9.32
CA ASN A 346 -14.50 11.36 9.36
C ASN A 346 -14.24 11.86 10.80
N GLN A 347 -15.28 12.20 11.56
CA GLN A 347 -15.17 12.63 12.95
C GLN A 347 -14.62 11.49 13.84
N ILE A 348 -15.07 10.25 13.68
CA ILE A 348 -14.51 9.08 14.39
C ILE A 348 -13.02 8.99 14.10
N GLN A 349 -12.62 9.07 12.83
CA GLN A 349 -11.21 8.99 12.44
C GLN A 349 -10.37 10.15 12.99
N ALA A 350 -10.90 11.38 12.97
CA ALA A 350 -10.23 12.58 13.45
C ALA A 350 -10.21 12.69 14.99
N SER A 351 -11.19 12.10 15.70
CA SER A 351 -11.27 12.13 17.17
C SER A 351 -10.24 11.20 17.84
N VAL A 352 -9.63 10.31 17.07
CA VAL A 352 -8.60 9.40 17.58
C VAL A 352 -7.27 10.14 17.65
N LYS A 353 -6.78 10.36 18.87
CA LYS A 353 -5.45 10.94 19.06
C LYS A 353 -4.37 9.98 18.60
N THR A 354 -3.65 10.34 17.55
CA THR A 354 -2.60 9.54 16.94
C THR A 354 -1.22 10.18 17.15
N VAL A 355 -0.15 9.43 16.92
CA VAL A 355 1.21 9.98 16.95
C VAL A 355 1.39 11.12 15.93
N ALA A 356 0.66 11.08 14.80
CA ALA A 356 0.69 12.16 13.81
C ALA A 356 0.08 13.45 14.37
N SER A 357 -1.03 13.36 15.12
CA SER A 357 -1.59 14.53 15.81
C SER A 357 -0.68 15.04 16.93
N ASP A 358 -0.08 14.11 17.72
CA ASP A 358 0.90 14.50 18.74
C ASP A 358 2.12 15.23 18.14
N LEU A 359 2.61 14.78 16.98
CA LEU A 359 3.69 15.43 16.26
C LEU A 359 3.32 16.88 15.87
N VAL A 360 2.11 17.09 15.36
CA VAL A 360 1.62 18.43 14.98
C VAL A 360 1.48 19.33 16.22
N ASP A 361 0.89 18.82 17.29
CA ASP A 361 0.75 19.53 18.56
C ASP A 361 2.11 19.90 19.16
N ASP A 362 3.05 18.95 19.19
CA ASP A 362 4.41 19.14 19.70
C ASP A 362 5.24 20.10 18.80
N MET A 363 5.02 20.10 17.49
CA MET A 363 5.59 21.11 16.59
C MET A 363 5.11 22.52 16.90
N HIS A 364 3.81 22.66 17.18
CA HIS A 364 3.25 23.94 17.57
C HIS A 364 3.78 24.40 18.93
N SER A 365 3.85 23.49 19.91
CA SER A 365 4.43 23.77 21.22
C SER A 365 5.92 24.15 21.13
N LEU A 366 6.68 23.55 20.21
CA LEU A 366 8.05 23.91 19.92
C LEU A 366 8.14 25.35 19.35
N GLN A 367 7.24 25.74 18.44
CA GLN A 367 7.20 27.10 17.88
C GLN A 367 6.86 28.14 18.93
N LEU A 368 5.99 27.82 19.90
CA LEU A 368 5.63 28.70 21.01
C LEU A 368 6.70 28.74 22.11
N GLY A 369 7.72 27.88 22.06
CA GLY A 369 8.76 27.74 23.10
C GLY A 369 8.28 27.00 24.35
N GLU A 370 7.15 26.32 24.30
CA GLU A 370 6.58 25.50 25.37
C GLU A 370 7.24 24.10 25.44
N LEU A 371 7.73 23.60 24.31
CA LEU A 371 8.49 22.36 24.20
C LEU A 371 9.95 22.69 23.83
N SER A 372 10.92 22.04 24.48
CA SER A 372 12.32 22.22 24.11
C SER A 372 12.66 21.49 22.81
N ASN A 373 13.64 22.06 22.04
CA ASN A 373 14.14 21.40 20.84
C ASN A 373 14.75 20.01 21.15
N SER A 374 15.36 19.85 22.32
CA SER A 374 15.92 18.56 22.78
C SER A 374 14.82 17.52 22.95
N ASP A 375 13.72 17.87 23.64
CA ASP A 375 12.61 16.94 23.88
C ASP A 375 11.89 16.58 22.58
N PHE A 376 11.73 17.55 21.67
CA PHE A 376 11.18 17.30 20.35
C PHE A 376 12.05 16.32 19.54
N MET A 377 13.37 16.56 19.53
CA MET A 377 14.31 15.68 18.82
C MET A 377 14.41 14.29 19.43
N GLU A 378 14.28 14.15 20.74
CA GLU A 378 14.23 12.85 21.41
C GLU A 378 13.02 12.03 20.93
N ARG A 379 11.85 12.69 20.75
CA ARG A 379 10.61 12.03 20.31
C ARG A 379 10.60 11.75 18.82
N TYR A 380 10.93 12.75 18.00
CA TYR A 380 10.65 12.74 16.56
C TYR A 380 11.89 12.86 15.68
N GLY A 381 13.08 13.07 16.25
CA GLY A 381 14.32 13.32 15.52
C GLY A 381 14.68 12.25 14.49
N HIS A 382 14.26 11.01 14.74
CA HIS A 382 14.47 9.88 13.85
C HIS A 382 13.59 9.88 12.58
N LEU A 383 12.50 10.67 12.55
CA LEU A 383 11.58 10.72 11.42
C LEU A 383 12.14 11.54 10.26
N ARG A 384 11.64 11.25 9.06
CA ARG A 384 11.92 11.98 7.83
C ARG A 384 10.66 12.69 7.36
N PRO A 385 10.68 14.04 7.22
CA PRO A 385 9.50 14.77 6.78
C PRO A 385 9.09 14.38 5.35
N GLY A 386 7.83 13.99 5.21
CA GLY A 386 7.19 13.74 3.91
C GLY A 386 7.71 12.57 3.09
N THR A 387 8.62 11.73 3.62
CA THR A 387 9.20 10.62 2.84
C THR A 387 9.67 9.47 3.71
N TYR A 388 9.68 8.27 3.12
CA TYR A 388 10.32 7.06 3.67
C TYR A 388 11.72 6.81 3.07
N ASP A 389 12.20 7.69 2.19
CA ASP A 389 13.52 7.54 1.58
C ASP A 389 14.63 7.64 2.63
N ILE A 390 15.33 6.54 2.86
CA ILE A 390 16.43 6.45 3.81
C ILE A 390 17.57 7.45 3.53
N MET A 391 17.66 7.96 2.31
CA MET A 391 18.65 8.96 1.91
C MET A 391 18.23 10.40 2.24
N SER A 392 16.96 10.62 2.58
CA SER A 392 16.48 11.93 3.00
C SER A 392 16.89 12.24 4.43
N HIS A 393 17.13 13.53 4.72
CA HIS A 393 17.49 13.98 6.07
C HIS A 393 16.37 13.71 7.05
N ARG A 394 16.74 13.26 8.24
CA ARG A 394 15.85 13.16 9.40
C ARG A 394 15.73 14.53 10.08
N TYR A 395 14.75 14.70 10.95
CA TYR A 395 14.60 15.95 11.71
C TYR A 395 15.86 16.30 12.50
N ASP A 396 16.53 15.32 13.12
CA ASP A 396 17.78 15.52 13.90
C ASP A 396 19.00 15.88 13.03
N GLN A 397 18.91 15.78 11.71
CA GLN A 397 19.94 16.12 10.73
C GLN A 397 19.67 17.47 10.03
N MET A 398 18.54 18.12 10.32
CA MET A 398 18.15 19.39 9.71
C MET A 398 18.67 20.56 10.55
N SER A 399 19.29 21.57 9.91
CA SER A 399 19.78 22.75 10.57
C SER A 399 18.70 23.75 10.99
N ASN A 400 17.55 23.76 10.29
CA ASN A 400 16.40 24.62 10.58
C ASN A 400 15.11 23.83 10.43
N LEU A 401 14.42 23.59 11.54
CA LEU A 401 13.08 22.98 11.53
C LEU A 401 12.01 23.88 10.92
N SER A 402 12.23 25.21 10.94
CA SER A 402 11.26 26.21 10.45
C SER A 402 11.05 26.20 8.94
N ASP A 403 12.02 25.71 8.14
CA ASP A 403 12.00 25.82 6.69
C ASP A 403 11.09 24.77 6.00
N GLY A 404 10.59 23.77 6.75
CA GLY A 404 9.73 22.69 6.27
C GLY A 404 8.30 22.69 6.85
N LEU A 405 8.02 23.63 7.74
CA LEU A 405 6.72 23.69 8.40
C LEU A 405 5.71 24.47 7.52
N VAL A 406 5.06 23.75 6.62
CA VAL A 406 3.82 24.23 6.03
C VAL A 406 2.81 24.37 7.17
N SER A 407 2.24 25.55 7.33
CA SER A 407 1.12 25.82 8.23
C SER A 407 -0.09 24.97 7.80
N SER A 408 -0.06 23.69 8.19
CA SER A 408 -1.25 22.87 8.13
C SER A 408 -2.23 23.43 9.17
N HIS A 409 -3.45 23.66 8.75
CA HIS A 409 -4.53 24.11 9.58
C HIS A 409 -4.54 23.35 10.91
N LEU A 410 -4.56 24.08 12.02
CA LEU A 410 -4.86 23.58 13.35
C LEU A 410 -6.20 22.83 13.25
N GLU A 411 -6.14 21.52 13.17
CA GLU A 411 -7.31 20.70 13.41
C GLU A 411 -7.65 20.89 14.90
N GLN A 412 -8.78 21.56 15.14
CA GLN A 412 -9.33 21.76 16.48
C GLN A 412 -9.41 20.39 17.15
N CYS A 413 -9.07 20.32 18.44
CA CYS A 413 -9.37 19.17 19.29
C CYS A 413 -10.83 18.76 19.07
N VAL A 414 -11.04 17.68 18.34
CA VAL A 414 -12.38 17.15 18.10
C VAL A 414 -12.75 16.33 19.32
N ASP A 415 -13.86 16.70 19.97
CA ASP A 415 -14.41 15.90 21.07
C ASP A 415 -14.60 14.44 20.62
N PHE A 416 -14.35 13.51 21.55
CA PHE A 416 -14.57 12.08 21.29
C PHE A 416 -15.97 11.84 20.72
N PHE A 417 -16.03 11.20 19.56
CA PHE A 417 -17.31 10.86 18.94
C PHE A 417 -18.11 9.90 19.84
N LYS A 418 -19.39 10.18 20.02
CA LYS A 418 -20.31 9.33 20.80
C LYS A 418 -21.47 8.91 19.92
N LEU A 419 -21.73 7.61 19.88
CA LEU A 419 -22.90 7.06 19.19
C LEU A 419 -24.20 7.54 19.87
N SER A 420 -25.15 8.01 19.08
CA SER A 420 -26.51 8.26 19.54
C SER A 420 -27.19 6.98 19.97
N LYS A 421 -28.22 7.05 20.82
CA LYS A 421 -29.00 5.87 21.25
C LYS A 421 -29.62 5.11 20.08
N LYS A 422 -29.97 5.81 18.98
CA LYS A 422 -30.49 5.19 17.76
C LYS A 422 -29.42 4.36 17.07
N GLN A 423 -28.24 4.92 16.87
CA GLN A 423 -27.10 4.23 16.25
C GLN A 423 -26.64 3.01 17.08
N GLN A 424 -26.57 3.16 18.41
CA GLN A 424 -26.24 2.04 19.30
C GLN A 424 -27.22 0.86 19.12
N ARG A 425 -28.54 1.14 19.07
CA ARG A 425 -29.55 0.09 18.84
C ARG A 425 -29.39 -0.59 17.49
N GLN A 426 -29.17 0.21 16.43
CA GLN A 426 -29.02 -0.33 15.08
C GLN A 426 -27.73 -1.16 14.96
N ILE A 427 -26.61 -0.72 15.53
CA ILE A 427 -25.36 -1.49 15.54
C ILE A 427 -25.51 -2.76 16.36
N ASN A 428 -26.12 -2.70 17.55
CA ASN A 428 -26.37 -3.88 18.37
C ASN A 428 -27.23 -4.91 17.63
N GLN A 429 -28.28 -4.46 16.92
CA GLN A 429 -29.08 -5.37 16.10
C GLN A 429 -28.25 -6.08 15.03
N LEU A 430 -27.35 -5.38 14.31
CA LEU A 430 -26.45 -6.01 13.34
C LEU A 430 -25.49 -7.01 14.00
N LEU A 431 -24.95 -6.67 15.15
CA LEU A 431 -24.06 -7.55 15.90
C LEU A 431 -24.78 -8.82 16.37
N ASP A 432 -26.03 -8.69 16.86
CA ASP A 432 -26.87 -9.82 17.29
C ASP A 432 -27.24 -10.72 16.10
N GLU A 433 -27.65 -10.13 14.96
CA GLU A 433 -27.96 -10.87 13.72
C GLU A 433 -26.76 -11.67 13.20
N ASP A 434 -25.56 -11.14 13.34
CA ASP A 434 -24.30 -11.81 12.96
C ASP A 434 -23.72 -12.70 14.08
N GLY A 435 -24.36 -12.77 15.24
CA GLY A 435 -23.97 -13.62 16.37
C GLY A 435 -22.67 -13.18 17.04
N PHE A 436 -22.47 -11.89 17.24
CA PHE A 436 -21.41 -11.36 18.11
C PHE A 436 -21.88 -11.43 19.58
N GLU A 437 -21.66 -12.56 20.22
CA GLU A 437 -22.01 -12.77 21.63
C GLU A 437 -21.16 -11.88 22.54
N ASP A 438 -21.78 -11.29 23.56
CA ASP A 438 -21.14 -10.42 24.58
C ASP A 438 -20.35 -9.24 24.01
N PHE A 439 -20.78 -8.69 22.87
CA PHE A 439 -20.14 -7.58 22.19
C PHE A 439 -21.17 -6.57 21.70
N ASN A 440 -21.01 -5.31 22.04
CA ASN A 440 -21.99 -4.25 21.77
C ASN A 440 -21.40 -3.10 20.95
N ALA A 441 -22.23 -2.11 20.60
CA ALA A 441 -21.85 -0.97 19.77
C ALA A 441 -20.70 -0.12 20.35
N ASN A 442 -20.60 -0.01 21.68
CA ASN A 442 -19.50 0.71 22.31
C ASN A 442 -18.19 -0.11 22.24
N ASP A 443 -18.28 -1.43 22.40
CA ASP A 443 -17.12 -2.32 22.25
C ASP A 443 -16.59 -2.27 20.82
N LEU A 444 -17.49 -2.23 19.83
CA LEU A 444 -17.11 -2.04 18.42
C LEU A 444 -16.40 -0.71 18.17
N LEU A 445 -16.91 0.39 18.75
CA LEU A 445 -16.27 1.70 18.61
C LEU A 445 -14.90 1.74 19.31
N ASN A 446 -14.79 1.12 20.49
CA ASN A 446 -13.51 0.98 21.20
C ASN A 446 -12.50 0.19 20.37
N TYR A 447 -12.91 -0.97 19.80
CA TYR A 447 -12.06 -1.73 18.90
C TYR A 447 -11.56 -0.90 17.70
N VAL A 448 -12.46 -0.13 17.08
CA VAL A 448 -12.11 0.75 15.96
C VAL A 448 -11.04 1.77 16.37
N ASN A 449 -11.23 2.41 17.53
CA ASN A 449 -10.29 3.39 18.05
C ASN A 449 -8.92 2.76 18.37
N GLU A 450 -8.90 1.60 19.04
CA GLU A 450 -7.68 0.86 19.36
C GLU A 450 -6.93 0.43 18.07
N ALA A 451 -7.67 -0.01 17.05
CA ALA A 451 -7.08 -0.41 15.78
C ALA A 451 -6.42 0.76 15.04
N ILE A 452 -7.04 1.95 15.04
CA ILE A 452 -6.50 3.16 14.43
C ILE A 452 -5.25 3.63 15.19
N VAL A 453 -5.36 3.79 16.52
CA VAL A 453 -4.22 4.19 17.38
C VAL A 453 -3.06 3.22 17.23
N GLY A 454 -3.35 1.92 17.34
CA GLY A 454 -2.34 0.86 17.27
C GLY A 454 -1.59 0.86 15.94
N ARG A 455 -2.31 1.03 14.83
CA ARG A 455 -1.69 1.12 13.50
C ARG A 455 -0.74 2.31 13.39
N GLU A 456 -1.18 3.49 13.79
CA GLU A 456 -0.37 4.71 13.67
C GLU A 456 0.84 4.67 14.63
N TYR A 457 0.65 4.20 15.85
CA TYR A 457 1.75 4.01 16.79
C TYR A 457 2.75 2.94 16.30
N GLY A 458 2.24 1.81 15.82
CA GLY A 458 3.06 0.76 15.26
C GLY A 458 3.89 1.24 14.07
N LYS A 459 3.29 2.04 13.17
CA LYS A 459 3.98 2.69 12.07
C LYS A 459 5.10 3.61 12.56
N PHE A 460 4.81 4.47 13.54
CA PHE A 460 5.77 5.41 14.10
C PHE A 460 7.02 4.73 14.69
N VAL A 461 6.84 3.63 15.42
CA VAL A 461 7.98 2.92 16.05
C VAL A 461 8.73 2.05 15.05
N PHE A 462 8.03 1.46 14.06
CA PHE A 462 8.61 0.54 13.09
C PHE A 462 9.39 1.24 11.98
N THR A 463 8.91 2.39 11.48
CA THR A 463 9.54 3.14 10.38
C THR A 463 10.60 4.10 10.85
#